data_9f231879662f267312cddde49104cf3d
#
_entry.id   9f231879662f267312cddde49104cf3d
#
_cell.length_a   1.000
_cell.length_b   1.000
_cell.length_c   1.000
_cell.angle_alpha   90.00
_cell.angle_beta   90.00
_cell.angle_gamma   90.00
#
_symmetry.space_group_name_H-M   'P 1'
#
loop_
_entity.id
_entity.type
_entity.pdbx_description
1 polymer ?
#
loop_
_entity_poly.entity_id
_entity_poly.type
_entity_poly.pdbx_seq_one_letter_code
_entity_poly.pdbx_strand_id
1 'polypeptide(L)'
;MDHSEGQQHDVRAEILRATVDESNVAARNKFASTILDVLINVTDWIAVDSWIGGGKVEDPHHDMTRDQETLLAFRGVATVACMSVELAEAAVTMAARRRYYAVGAVVRQLIECEYLLTLFCSDLDHARRWGESTPTEIRNSFSPQKMRNLVGKFSNEEYWGHCEVGGHPAPNGARLLEKLDPARQTWPVAGAELAIDLGLHLRRIWSAVDALLIGHHVRYERVRGDQRRRAEEAWVTWRASDPVVEALTATTTST
;
A
#
# COMPACT_ATOMS: atom_id res chain seq x y z
N MET A 1 11.77 -39.52 -18.27
CA MET A 1 11.06 -38.89 -17.14
C MET A 1 11.92 -37.75 -16.65
N ASP A 2 11.35 -36.58 -16.76
CA ASP A 2 12.10 -35.32 -16.82
C ASP A 2 12.43 -34.84 -15.40
N HIS A 3 13.73 -34.69 -15.09
CA HIS A 3 14.23 -34.20 -13.81
C HIS A 3 13.72 -32.76 -13.50
N SER A 4 13.24 -32.02 -14.51
CA SER A 4 12.75 -30.67 -14.41
C SER A 4 11.35 -30.59 -13.74
N GLU A 5 10.48 -31.56 -13.98
CA GLU A 5 9.12 -31.56 -13.39
C GLU A 5 9.15 -31.87 -11.88
N GLY A 6 10.03 -32.77 -11.45
CA GLY A 6 10.21 -33.11 -10.03
C GLY A 6 10.71 -31.91 -9.22
N GLN A 7 11.66 -31.17 -9.77
CA GLN A 7 12.26 -30.01 -9.11
C GLN A 7 11.28 -28.82 -9.02
N GLN A 8 10.44 -28.60 -10.04
CA GLN A 8 9.38 -27.58 -10.01
C GLN A 8 8.28 -27.89 -8.99
N HIS A 9 7.96 -29.16 -8.81
CA HIS A 9 6.94 -29.59 -7.84
C HIS A 9 7.42 -29.38 -6.39
N ASP A 10 8.69 -29.64 -6.11
CA ASP A 10 9.31 -29.44 -4.79
C ASP A 10 9.35 -27.95 -4.41
N VAL A 11 9.72 -27.05 -5.32
CA VAL A 11 9.76 -25.60 -5.09
C VAL A 11 8.36 -25.03 -4.80
N ARG A 12 7.33 -25.48 -5.52
CA ARG A 12 5.95 -25.05 -5.27
C ARG A 12 5.45 -25.49 -3.89
N ALA A 13 5.77 -26.70 -3.48
CA ALA A 13 5.38 -27.21 -2.17
C ALA A 13 6.10 -26.48 -1.02
N GLU A 14 7.32 -26.05 -1.25
CA GLU A 14 8.10 -25.26 -0.30
C GLU A 14 7.55 -23.83 -0.16
N ILE A 15 7.26 -23.17 -1.27
CA ILE A 15 6.62 -21.84 -1.27
C ILE A 15 5.26 -21.89 -0.56
N LEU A 16 4.44 -22.91 -0.84
CA LEU A 16 3.14 -23.05 -0.18
C LEU A 16 3.28 -23.24 1.32
N ARG A 17 4.22 -24.07 1.78
CA ARG A 17 4.51 -24.25 3.20
C ARG A 17 4.95 -22.96 3.85
N ALA A 18 5.88 -22.23 3.23
CA ALA A 18 6.33 -20.93 3.71
C ALA A 18 5.20 -19.89 3.72
N THR A 19 4.27 -19.95 2.76
CA THR A 19 3.12 -19.02 2.70
C THR A 19 2.24 -19.15 3.94
N VAL A 20 1.95 -20.36 4.41
CA VAL A 20 1.05 -20.62 5.53
C VAL A 20 1.75 -20.76 6.88
N ASP A 21 3.05 -20.63 6.93
CA ASP A 21 3.85 -20.70 8.15
C ASP A 21 3.48 -19.57 9.11
N GLU A 22 3.24 -19.88 10.38
CA GLU A 22 2.78 -18.95 11.39
C GLU A 22 3.80 -17.83 11.66
N SER A 23 5.09 -18.15 11.63
CA SER A 23 6.15 -17.15 11.85
C SER A 23 6.22 -16.15 10.70
N ASN A 24 6.05 -16.60 9.45
CA ASN A 24 6.02 -15.74 8.26
C ASN A 24 4.77 -14.86 8.27
N VAL A 25 3.60 -15.41 8.61
CA VAL A 25 2.36 -14.60 8.72
C VAL A 25 2.48 -13.56 9.85
N ALA A 26 3.10 -13.92 10.98
CA ALA A 26 3.37 -12.96 12.05
C ALA A 26 4.33 -11.85 11.60
N ALA A 27 5.38 -12.18 10.84
CA ALA A 27 6.31 -11.22 10.28
C ALA A 27 5.62 -10.24 9.30
N ARG A 28 4.72 -10.75 8.44
CA ARG A 28 3.89 -9.94 7.52
C ARG A 28 3.01 -8.95 8.25
N ASN A 29 2.30 -9.42 9.26
CA ASN A 29 1.44 -8.57 10.09
C ASN A 29 2.24 -7.52 10.84
N LYS A 30 3.41 -7.88 11.37
CA LYS A 30 4.33 -6.94 12.04
C LYS A 30 4.82 -5.86 11.05
N PHE A 31 5.20 -6.26 9.85
CA PHE A 31 5.61 -5.33 8.80
C PHE A 31 4.47 -4.36 8.45
N ALA A 32 3.27 -4.89 8.14
CA ALA A 32 2.11 -4.08 7.82
C ALA A 32 1.78 -3.07 8.93
N SER A 33 1.80 -3.50 10.19
CA SER A 33 1.58 -2.60 11.33
C SER A 33 2.66 -1.54 11.46
N THR A 34 3.93 -1.89 11.22
CA THR A 34 5.03 -0.91 11.29
C THR A 34 4.91 0.14 10.19
N ILE A 35 4.57 -0.25 8.96
CA ILE A 35 4.37 0.71 7.86
C ILE A 35 3.12 1.56 8.11
N LEU A 36 2.06 1.00 8.66
CA LEU A 36 0.89 1.76 9.08
C LEU A 36 1.25 2.84 10.11
N ASP A 37 2.01 2.51 11.15
CA ASP A 37 2.48 3.49 12.14
C ASP A 37 3.33 4.60 11.48
N VAL A 38 4.18 4.24 10.53
CA VAL A 38 4.98 5.21 9.76
C VAL A 38 4.06 6.14 8.96
N LEU A 39 3.07 5.59 8.26
CA LEU A 39 2.10 6.36 7.48
C LEU A 39 1.26 7.28 8.36
N ILE A 40 0.76 6.82 9.51
CA ILE A 40 0.01 7.64 10.48
C ILE A 40 0.85 8.85 10.88
N ASN A 41 2.08 8.62 11.38
CA ASN A 41 2.93 9.71 11.85
C ASN A 41 3.23 10.75 10.77
N VAL A 42 3.40 10.32 9.53
CA VAL A 42 3.71 11.21 8.41
C VAL A 42 2.46 11.92 7.91
N THR A 43 1.34 11.21 7.85
CA THR A 43 0.08 11.75 7.31
C THR A 43 -0.53 12.79 8.24
N ASP A 44 -0.50 12.57 9.55
CA ASP A 44 -0.93 13.57 10.54
C ASP A 44 -0.15 14.86 10.38
N TRP A 45 1.16 14.75 10.16
CA TRP A 45 2.01 15.92 9.95
C TRP A 45 1.69 16.65 8.64
N ILE A 46 1.51 15.91 7.51
CA ILE A 46 1.13 16.50 6.22
C ILE A 46 -0.25 17.16 6.30
N ALA A 47 -1.21 16.50 6.95
CA ALA A 47 -2.55 17.04 7.11
C ALA A 47 -2.49 18.36 7.86
N VAL A 48 -1.83 18.41 9.01
CA VAL A 48 -1.67 19.64 9.79
C VAL A 48 -1.01 20.73 8.96
N ASP A 49 0.08 20.46 8.27
CA ASP A 49 0.81 21.46 7.48
C ASP A 49 0.01 21.94 6.26
N SER A 50 -0.69 21.05 5.57
CA SER A 50 -1.52 21.41 4.40
C SER A 50 -2.80 22.16 4.76
N TRP A 51 -3.36 21.92 5.94
CA TRP A 51 -4.60 22.58 6.42
C TRP A 51 -4.31 23.87 7.17
N ILE A 52 -3.22 23.94 7.93
CA ILE A 52 -2.81 25.10 8.73
C ILE A 52 -1.92 26.05 7.91
N GLY A 53 -1.28 25.59 6.86
CA GLY A 53 -0.34 26.36 6.01
C GLY A 53 -0.94 27.59 5.31
N GLY A 54 -2.26 27.85 5.48
CA GLY A 54 -2.87 29.15 5.22
C GLY A 54 -2.77 30.14 6.39
N GLY A 55 -2.34 29.71 7.57
CA GLY A 55 -2.13 30.53 8.75
C GLY A 55 -0.64 30.86 8.92
N LYS A 56 -0.30 32.12 8.97
CA LYS A 56 1.02 32.68 9.17
C LYS A 56 1.78 31.97 10.32
N VAL A 57 2.57 30.97 9.99
CA VAL A 57 3.69 30.61 10.86
C VAL A 57 4.84 31.53 10.46
N GLU A 58 5.14 32.49 11.30
CA GLU A 58 6.31 33.38 11.15
C GLU A 58 7.59 32.55 11.32
N ASP A 59 7.97 31.84 10.26
CA ASP A 59 9.30 31.27 10.12
C ASP A 59 10.10 32.20 9.20
N PRO A 60 11.13 32.88 9.68
CA PRO A 60 11.93 33.80 8.88
C PRO A 60 12.66 33.14 7.70
N HIS A 61 12.68 31.80 7.63
CA HIS A 61 13.23 31.03 6.53
C HIS A 61 12.17 30.37 5.64
N HIS A 62 10.89 30.64 5.89
CA HIS A 62 9.80 30.09 5.08
C HIS A 62 9.59 31.02 3.88
N ASP A 63 9.96 30.54 2.70
CA ASP A 63 9.62 31.23 1.46
C ASP A 63 8.09 31.23 1.30
N MET A 64 7.48 32.36 1.59
CA MET A 64 6.04 32.60 1.68
C MET A 64 5.31 32.53 0.34
N THR A 65 6.01 32.26 -0.75
CA THR A 65 5.48 32.16 -2.09
C THR A 65 5.24 30.71 -2.52
N ARG A 66 4.71 29.86 -1.61
CA ARG A 66 4.06 28.66 -2.13
C ARG A 66 2.88 29.11 -2.94
N ASP A 67 3.00 28.92 -4.23
CA ASP A 67 1.92 29.07 -5.18
C ASP A 67 0.67 28.37 -4.62
N GLN A 68 -0.46 29.04 -4.66
CA GLN A 68 -1.75 28.50 -4.23
C GLN A 68 -2.04 27.14 -4.87
N GLU A 69 -1.59 26.91 -6.09
CA GLU A 69 -1.69 25.63 -6.81
C GLU A 69 -0.94 24.51 -6.10
N THR A 70 0.27 24.76 -5.61
CA THR A 70 1.05 23.80 -4.85
C THR A 70 0.35 23.42 -3.55
N LEU A 71 -0.24 24.38 -2.84
CA LEU A 71 -1.04 24.13 -1.63
C LEU A 71 -2.26 23.25 -1.93
N LEU A 72 -2.98 23.52 -3.00
CA LEU A 72 -4.13 22.72 -3.43
C LEU A 72 -3.70 21.28 -3.80
N ALA A 73 -2.57 21.14 -4.50
CA ALA A 73 -2.02 19.84 -4.81
C ALA A 73 -1.66 19.04 -3.53
N PHE A 74 -1.00 19.67 -2.56
CA PHE A 74 -0.68 19.01 -1.29
C PHE A 74 -1.91 18.64 -0.45
N ARG A 75 -3.00 19.40 -0.53
CA ARG A 75 -4.28 18.98 0.05
C ARG A 75 -4.80 17.69 -0.59
N GLY A 76 -4.68 17.58 -1.91
CA GLY A 76 -5.02 16.34 -2.63
C GLY A 76 -4.17 15.15 -2.14
N VAL A 77 -2.85 15.33 -2.04
CA VAL A 77 -1.92 14.32 -1.50
C VAL A 77 -2.31 13.93 -0.06
N ALA A 78 -2.50 14.90 0.82
CA ALA A 78 -2.86 14.67 2.22
C ALA A 78 -4.18 13.91 2.33
N THR A 79 -5.18 14.27 1.52
CA THR A 79 -6.49 13.61 1.52
C THR A 79 -6.37 12.13 1.15
N VAL A 80 -5.65 11.80 0.08
CA VAL A 80 -5.46 10.40 -0.35
C VAL A 80 -4.59 9.62 0.65
N ALA A 81 -3.57 10.26 1.23
CA ALA A 81 -2.75 9.64 2.27
C ALA A 81 -3.57 9.32 3.53
N CYS A 82 -4.42 10.24 3.99
CA CYS A 82 -5.36 10.00 5.11
C CYS A 82 -6.33 8.86 4.80
N MET A 83 -6.93 8.83 3.61
CA MET A 83 -7.78 7.72 3.18
C MET A 83 -7.02 6.39 3.21
N SER A 84 -5.76 6.38 2.76
CA SER A 84 -4.92 5.18 2.79
C SER A 84 -4.65 4.70 4.21
N VAL A 85 -4.44 5.61 5.16
CA VAL A 85 -4.24 5.28 6.58
C VAL A 85 -5.49 4.63 7.16
N GLU A 86 -6.67 5.23 6.98
CA GLU A 86 -7.92 4.69 7.51
C GLU A 86 -8.23 3.30 6.92
N LEU A 87 -8.05 3.13 5.61
CA LEU A 87 -8.23 1.84 4.94
C LEU A 87 -7.22 0.79 5.44
N ALA A 88 -5.97 1.19 5.63
CA ALA A 88 -4.93 0.30 6.13
C ALA A 88 -5.19 -0.13 7.57
N GLU A 89 -5.60 0.79 8.44
CA GLU A 89 -5.97 0.49 9.83
C GLU A 89 -7.16 -0.48 9.90
N ALA A 90 -8.18 -0.25 9.08
CA ALA A 90 -9.31 -1.16 8.96
C ALA A 90 -8.85 -2.54 8.48
N ALA A 91 -7.99 -2.62 7.44
CA ALA A 91 -7.48 -3.87 6.91
C ALA A 91 -6.67 -4.65 7.96
N VAL A 92 -5.72 -4.01 8.65
CA VAL A 92 -4.91 -4.62 9.71
C VAL A 92 -5.79 -5.13 10.85
N THR A 93 -6.76 -4.32 11.29
CA THR A 93 -7.69 -4.71 12.36
C THR A 93 -8.56 -5.90 11.96
N MET A 94 -9.07 -5.93 10.75
CA MET A 94 -9.88 -7.04 10.24
C MET A 94 -9.04 -8.31 10.02
N ALA A 95 -7.80 -8.18 9.54
CA ALA A 95 -6.87 -9.30 9.40
C ALA A 95 -6.56 -9.96 10.75
N ALA A 96 -6.31 -9.17 11.79
CA ALA A 96 -6.11 -9.67 13.15
C ALA A 96 -7.33 -10.46 13.67
N ARG A 97 -8.53 -10.12 13.19
CA ARG A 97 -9.80 -10.83 13.51
C ARG A 97 -10.14 -11.93 12.51
N ARG A 98 -9.24 -12.25 11.58
CA ARG A 98 -9.41 -13.27 10.52
C ARG A 98 -10.66 -13.03 9.65
N ARG A 99 -10.96 -11.76 9.37
CA ARG A 99 -12.08 -11.33 8.51
C ARG A 99 -11.58 -11.06 7.08
N TYR A 100 -10.96 -12.05 6.47
CA TYR A 100 -10.21 -11.91 5.22
C TYR A 100 -11.05 -11.42 4.03
N TYR A 101 -12.31 -11.81 3.92
CA TYR A 101 -13.18 -11.28 2.88
C TYR A 101 -13.36 -9.75 2.99
N ALA A 102 -13.54 -9.26 4.21
CA ALA A 102 -13.62 -7.82 4.46
C ALA A 102 -12.27 -7.12 4.20
N VAL A 103 -11.14 -7.76 4.56
CA VAL A 103 -9.81 -7.25 4.22
C VAL A 103 -9.65 -7.11 2.71
N GLY A 104 -10.01 -8.13 1.92
CA GLY A 104 -9.94 -8.08 0.46
C GLY A 104 -10.73 -6.93 -0.15
N ALA A 105 -11.94 -6.66 0.38
CA ALA A 105 -12.75 -5.51 -0.06
C ALA A 105 -12.07 -4.16 0.23
N VAL A 106 -11.39 -4.03 1.36
CA VAL A 106 -10.68 -2.80 1.75
C VAL A 106 -9.37 -2.66 0.99
N VAL A 107 -8.61 -3.75 0.81
CA VAL A 107 -7.34 -3.76 0.06
C VAL A 107 -7.56 -3.27 -1.38
N ARG A 108 -8.67 -3.62 -2.01
CA ARG A 108 -8.99 -3.08 -3.34
C ARG A 108 -9.05 -1.56 -3.35
N GLN A 109 -9.68 -0.92 -2.36
CA GLN A 109 -9.73 0.54 -2.27
C GLN A 109 -8.36 1.13 -1.95
N LEU A 110 -7.57 0.44 -1.13
CA LEU A 110 -6.20 0.81 -0.82
C LEU A 110 -5.32 0.85 -2.09
N ILE A 111 -5.51 -0.10 -3.01
CA ILE A 111 -4.85 -0.13 -4.31
C ILE A 111 -5.23 1.09 -5.16
N GLU A 112 -6.48 1.54 -5.13
CA GLU A 112 -6.88 2.76 -5.84
C GLU A 112 -6.21 4.01 -5.26
N CYS A 113 -6.01 4.07 -3.94
CA CYS A 113 -5.19 5.12 -3.32
C CYS A 113 -3.71 5.04 -3.74
N GLU A 114 -3.13 3.84 -3.82
CA GLU A 114 -1.78 3.63 -4.34
C GLU A 114 -1.63 4.15 -5.77
N TYR A 115 -2.62 3.89 -6.64
CA TYR A 115 -2.62 4.40 -8.01
C TYR A 115 -2.64 5.93 -8.05
N LEU A 116 -3.47 6.56 -7.24
CA LEU A 116 -3.55 8.02 -7.14
C LEU A 116 -2.22 8.60 -6.65
N LEU A 117 -1.66 8.12 -5.56
CA LEU A 117 -0.40 8.62 -5.02
C LEU A 117 0.75 8.43 -6.01
N THR A 118 0.80 7.29 -6.71
CA THR A 118 1.81 7.05 -7.75
C THR A 118 1.62 7.98 -8.95
N LEU A 119 0.38 8.26 -9.34
CA LEU A 119 0.07 9.23 -10.39
C LEU A 119 0.51 10.65 -9.97
N PHE A 120 0.28 11.04 -8.71
CA PHE A 120 0.71 12.32 -8.17
C PHE A 120 2.24 12.46 -8.13
N CYS A 121 2.98 11.35 -7.95
CA CYS A 121 4.43 11.35 -8.08
C CYS A 121 4.92 11.65 -9.51
N SER A 122 4.14 11.31 -10.52
CA SER A 122 4.52 11.59 -11.91
C SER A 122 4.34 13.06 -12.29
N ASP A 123 3.31 13.70 -11.75
CA ASP A 123 3.01 15.12 -11.87
C ASP A 123 2.10 15.55 -10.71
N LEU A 124 2.59 16.50 -9.92
CA LEU A 124 1.86 17.01 -8.75
C LEU A 124 0.55 17.74 -9.14
N ASP A 125 0.42 18.24 -10.37
CA ASP A 125 -0.81 18.84 -10.88
C ASP A 125 -1.98 17.84 -10.90
N HIS A 126 -1.70 16.56 -11.06
CA HIS A 126 -2.73 15.53 -10.92
C HIS A 126 -3.40 15.54 -9.54
N ALA A 127 -2.65 15.82 -8.47
CA ALA A 127 -3.23 15.90 -7.13
C ALA A 127 -4.16 17.10 -6.97
N ARG A 128 -3.78 18.27 -7.50
CA ARG A 128 -4.63 19.45 -7.54
C ARG A 128 -5.92 19.19 -8.31
N ARG A 129 -5.79 18.71 -9.55
CA ARG A 129 -6.95 18.39 -10.42
C ARG A 129 -7.87 17.36 -9.80
N TRP A 130 -7.32 16.34 -9.15
CA TRP A 130 -8.13 15.35 -8.44
C TRP A 130 -8.92 15.98 -7.30
N GLY A 131 -8.27 16.83 -6.49
CA GLY A 131 -8.90 17.51 -5.35
C GLY A 131 -10.01 18.50 -5.75
N GLU A 132 -9.94 19.06 -6.96
CA GLU A 132 -10.92 20.00 -7.51
C GLU A 132 -11.99 19.33 -8.39
N SER A 133 -11.86 18.02 -8.65
CA SER A 133 -12.70 17.29 -9.60
C SER A 133 -14.12 17.07 -9.09
N THR A 134 -15.07 17.25 -9.98
CA THR A 134 -16.44 16.79 -9.78
C THR A 134 -16.54 15.25 -9.83
N PRO A 135 -17.62 14.63 -9.30
CA PRO A 135 -17.82 13.18 -9.40
C PRO A 135 -17.79 12.64 -10.83
N THR A 136 -18.17 13.46 -11.82
CA THR A 136 -18.12 13.08 -13.24
C THR A 136 -16.68 13.07 -13.76
N GLU A 137 -15.89 14.07 -13.40
CA GLU A 137 -14.48 14.15 -13.76
C GLU A 137 -13.67 13.04 -13.08
N ILE A 138 -13.95 12.70 -11.82
CA ILE A 138 -13.33 11.55 -11.15
C ILE A 138 -13.55 10.28 -11.99
N ARG A 139 -14.79 9.97 -12.38
CA ARG A 139 -15.08 8.79 -13.21
C ARG A 139 -14.38 8.83 -14.56
N ASN A 140 -14.29 10.00 -15.17
CA ASN A 140 -13.76 10.18 -16.52
C ASN A 140 -12.23 10.24 -16.57
N SER A 141 -11.55 10.75 -15.53
CA SER A 141 -10.12 11.03 -15.55
C SER A 141 -9.32 10.19 -14.56
N PHE A 142 -9.93 9.79 -13.44
CA PHE A 142 -9.27 9.09 -12.34
C PHE A 142 -9.87 7.69 -12.06
N SER A 143 -10.56 7.09 -13.04
CA SER A 143 -10.98 5.70 -12.89
C SER A 143 -9.75 4.78 -12.81
N PRO A 144 -9.84 3.62 -12.09
CA PRO A 144 -8.70 2.72 -11.92
C PRO A 144 -8.02 2.32 -13.23
N GLN A 145 -8.80 2.09 -14.30
CA GLN A 145 -8.25 1.78 -15.62
C GLN A 145 -7.42 2.93 -16.20
N LYS A 146 -7.91 4.18 -16.08
CA LYS A 146 -7.20 5.34 -16.61
C LYS A 146 -5.94 5.63 -15.83
N MET A 147 -5.99 5.53 -14.50
CA MET A 147 -4.81 5.69 -13.66
C MET A 147 -3.73 4.67 -14.00
N ARG A 148 -4.08 3.39 -14.16
CA ARG A 148 -3.13 2.35 -14.58
C ARG A 148 -2.49 2.66 -15.93
N ASN A 149 -3.29 3.08 -16.91
CA ASN A 149 -2.79 3.43 -18.23
C ASN A 149 -1.83 4.64 -18.20
N LEU A 150 -2.11 5.64 -17.38
CA LEU A 150 -1.25 6.83 -17.22
C LEU A 150 0.06 6.50 -16.52
N VAL A 151 0.00 5.71 -15.46
CA VAL A 151 1.19 5.35 -14.68
C VAL A 151 2.03 4.28 -15.38
N GLY A 152 1.39 3.34 -16.09
CA GLY A 152 2.08 2.28 -16.85
C GLY A 152 2.83 1.24 -16.02
N LYS A 153 2.68 1.25 -14.69
CA LYS A 153 3.42 0.39 -13.76
C LYS A 153 2.56 -0.72 -13.13
N PHE A 154 1.26 -0.67 -13.31
CA PHE A 154 0.31 -1.58 -12.68
C PHE A 154 -0.28 -2.55 -13.69
N SER A 155 -0.30 -3.85 -13.37
CA SER A 155 -0.88 -4.85 -14.26
C SER A 155 -2.41 -4.88 -14.15
N ASN A 156 -3.07 -5.29 -15.24
CA ASN A 156 -4.50 -5.54 -15.22
C ASN A 156 -4.83 -6.79 -14.39
N GLU A 157 -3.97 -7.80 -14.44
CA GLU A 157 -4.14 -9.06 -13.70
C GLU A 157 -4.15 -8.80 -12.18
N GLU A 158 -3.23 -7.99 -11.67
CA GLU A 158 -3.19 -7.63 -10.26
C GLU A 158 -4.52 -7.00 -9.82
N TYR A 159 -4.99 -5.99 -10.55
CA TYR A 159 -6.25 -5.31 -10.21
C TYR A 159 -7.48 -6.22 -10.29
N TRP A 160 -7.60 -7.00 -11.38
CA TRP A 160 -8.74 -7.89 -11.54
C TRP A 160 -8.73 -9.04 -10.55
N GLY A 161 -7.55 -9.56 -10.17
CA GLY A 161 -7.42 -10.55 -9.12
C GLY A 161 -8.05 -10.08 -7.81
N HIS A 162 -7.77 -8.82 -7.39
CA HIS A 162 -8.40 -8.24 -6.19
C HIS A 162 -9.91 -8.01 -6.35
N CYS A 163 -10.38 -7.63 -7.55
CA CYS A 163 -11.81 -7.50 -7.79
C CYS A 163 -12.56 -8.83 -7.67
N GLU A 164 -11.98 -9.91 -8.18
CA GLU A 164 -12.59 -11.24 -8.15
C GLU A 164 -12.61 -11.87 -6.76
N VAL A 165 -11.62 -11.59 -5.94
CA VAL A 165 -11.46 -12.24 -4.62
C VAL A 165 -12.20 -11.46 -3.52
N GLY A 166 -12.19 -10.14 -3.54
CA GLY A 166 -12.78 -9.35 -2.46
C GLY A 166 -13.53 -8.09 -2.90
N GLY A 167 -13.29 -7.60 -4.12
CA GLY A 167 -13.86 -6.32 -4.58
C GLY A 167 -15.36 -6.36 -4.87
N HIS A 168 -15.89 -7.52 -5.21
CA HIS A 168 -17.32 -7.78 -5.47
C HIS A 168 -17.72 -9.11 -4.86
N PRO A 169 -19.01 -9.30 -4.48
CA PRO A 169 -19.52 -10.61 -4.12
C PRO A 169 -19.40 -11.57 -5.32
N ALA A 170 -18.36 -12.39 -5.32
CA ALA A 170 -18.07 -13.35 -6.38
C ALA A 170 -17.76 -14.73 -5.77
N PRO A 171 -17.98 -15.83 -6.51
CA PRO A 171 -17.73 -17.19 -6.00
C PRO A 171 -16.30 -17.39 -5.51
N ASN A 172 -15.30 -16.77 -6.15
CA ASN A 172 -13.90 -16.83 -5.74
C ASN A 172 -13.65 -16.21 -4.35
N GLY A 173 -14.49 -15.28 -3.91
CA GLY A 173 -14.43 -14.70 -2.56
C GLY A 173 -14.69 -15.72 -1.44
N ALA A 174 -15.29 -16.86 -1.75
CA ALA A 174 -15.49 -17.95 -0.79
C ALA A 174 -14.16 -18.46 -0.20
N ARG A 175 -13.07 -18.40 -0.95
CA ARG A 175 -11.71 -18.76 -0.50
C ARG A 175 -11.25 -17.91 0.71
N LEU A 176 -11.71 -16.67 0.81
CA LEU A 176 -11.42 -15.77 1.92
C LEU A 176 -12.31 -16.02 3.15
N LEU A 177 -13.32 -16.87 3.03
CA LEU A 177 -14.20 -17.28 4.14
C LEU A 177 -13.70 -18.55 4.83
N GLU A 178 -12.66 -19.18 4.30
CA GLU A 178 -12.05 -20.37 4.91
C GLU A 178 -11.61 -20.08 6.34
N LYS A 179 -11.95 -20.99 7.23
CA LYS A 179 -11.59 -20.93 8.63
C LYS A 179 -10.31 -21.73 8.86
N LEU A 180 -9.57 -21.34 9.89
CA LEU A 180 -8.44 -22.13 10.37
C LEU A 180 -8.90 -23.58 10.60
N ASP A 181 -8.19 -24.54 10.02
CA ASP A 181 -8.38 -25.95 10.35
C ASP A 181 -7.80 -26.20 11.76
N PRO A 182 -8.65 -26.47 12.78
CA PRO A 182 -8.17 -26.66 14.14
C PRO A 182 -7.24 -27.87 14.28
N ALA A 183 -7.34 -28.84 13.35
CA ALA A 183 -6.54 -30.06 13.38
C ALA A 183 -5.14 -29.84 12.81
N ARG A 184 -4.98 -28.90 11.87
CA ARG A 184 -3.71 -28.66 11.19
C ARG A 184 -2.95 -27.46 11.72
N GLN A 185 -3.58 -26.56 12.46
CA GLN A 185 -3.03 -25.29 12.96
C GLN A 185 -2.34 -24.44 11.87
N THR A 186 -2.77 -24.62 10.61
CA THR A 186 -2.22 -23.87 9.49
C THR A 186 -3.11 -22.69 9.14
N TRP A 187 -2.50 -21.58 8.75
CA TRP A 187 -3.21 -20.43 8.25
C TRP A 187 -3.92 -20.78 6.94
N PRO A 188 -5.16 -20.29 6.70
CA PRO A 188 -5.78 -20.39 5.40
C PRO A 188 -4.87 -19.72 4.35
N VAL A 189 -4.60 -20.41 3.24
CA VAL A 189 -3.70 -19.92 2.17
C VAL A 189 -4.10 -18.53 1.72
N ALA A 190 -5.37 -18.34 1.42
CA ALA A 190 -5.87 -17.05 0.95
C ALA A 190 -5.68 -15.91 1.96
N GLY A 191 -5.79 -16.18 3.26
CA GLY A 191 -5.51 -15.19 4.31
C GLY A 191 -4.03 -14.87 4.43
N ALA A 192 -3.18 -15.87 4.26
CA ALA A 192 -1.73 -15.71 4.30
C ALA A 192 -1.20 -14.94 3.07
N GLU A 193 -1.75 -15.21 1.88
CA GLU A 193 -1.49 -14.45 0.65
C GLU A 193 -1.92 -12.99 0.79
N LEU A 194 -3.11 -12.76 1.33
CA LEU A 194 -3.64 -11.41 1.54
C LEU A 194 -2.80 -10.58 2.54
N ALA A 195 -2.15 -11.23 3.51
CA ALA A 195 -1.21 -10.55 4.41
C ALA A 195 0.06 -10.09 3.67
N ILE A 196 0.53 -10.84 2.67
CA ILE A 196 1.63 -10.41 1.79
C ILE A 196 1.18 -9.20 0.97
N ASP A 197 0.05 -9.30 0.30
CA ASP A 197 -0.51 -8.23 -0.53
C ASP A 197 -0.65 -6.93 0.24
N LEU A 198 -1.27 -6.98 1.42
CA LEU A 198 -1.42 -5.80 2.28
C LEU A 198 -0.07 -5.15 2.59
N GLY A 199 0.93 -5.95 2.97
CA GLY A 199 2.27 -5.45 3.25
C GLY A 199 2.92 -4.78 2.04
N LEU A 200 2.82 -5.37 0.86
CA LEU A 200 3.40 -4.83 -0.38
C LEU A 200 2.70 -3.54 -0.81
N HIS A 201 1.36 -3.47 -0.73
CA HIS A 201 0.62 -2.24 -1.04
C HIS A 201 0.94 -1.12 -0.08
N LEU A 202 1.01 -1.39 1.23
CA LEU A 202 1.41 -0.40 2.22
C LEU A 202 2.83 0.13 1.96
N ARG A 203 3.76 -0.74 1.60
CA ARG A 203 5.10 -0.32 1.21
C ARG A 203 5.10 0.61 0.00
N ARG A 204 4.32 0.29 -1.04
CA ARG A 204 4.25 1.12 -2.25
C ARG A 204 3.60 2.48 -1.95
N ILE A 205 2.55 2.51 -1.14
CA ILE A 205 1.92 3.75 -0.65
C ILE A 205 2.94 4.58 0.12
N TRP A 206 3.66 3.98 1.08
CA TRP A 206 4.71 4.67 1.80
C TRP A 206 5.77 5.26 0.86
N SER A 207 6.24 4.48 -0.11
CA SER A 207 7.24 4.94 -1.08
C SER A 207 6.74 6.12 -1.91
N ALA A 208 5.46 6.13 -2.30
CA ALA A 208 4.86 7.24 -3.03
C ALA A 208 4.73 8.49 -2.15
N VAL A 209 4.27 8.34 -0.90
CA VAL A 209 4.18 9.44 0.07
C VAL A 209 5.56 10.03 0.36
N ASP A 210 6.56 9.19 0.63
CA ASP A 210 7.94 9.65 0.85
C ASP A 210 8.49 10.41 -0.36
N ALA A 211 8.27 9.91 -1.57
CA ALA A 211 8.69 10.56 -2.81
C ALA A 211 8.03 11.93 -3.01
N LEU A 212 6.71 12.05 -2.75
CA LEU A 212 5.96 13.30 -2.85
C LEU A 212 6.43 14.37 -1.87
N LEU A 213 7.02 13.94 -0.74
CA LEU A 213 7.51 14.85 0.29
C LEU A 213 8.96 15.27 0.09
N ILE A 214 9.72 14.54 -0.74
CA ILE A 214 11.10 14.90 -1.09
C ILE A 214 11.08 16.25 -1.85
N GLY A 215 11.85 17.21 -1.32
CA GLY A 215 12.04 18.51 -1.96
C GLY A 215 10.98 19.57 -1.67
N HIS A 216 9.93 19.22 -0.93
CA HIS A 216 8.84 20.16 -0.66
C HIS A 216 8.81 20.75 0.75
N HIS A 217 9.56 20.19 1.74
CA HIS A 217 9.57 20.67 3.12
C HIS A 217 10.87 20.47 3.87
N VAL A 218 11.57 21.55 4.18
CA VAL A 218 12.81 21.53 5.00
C VAL A 218 12.53 21.05 6.44
N ARG A 219 11.39 21.41 7.04
CA ARG A 219 10.99 20.95 8.38
C ARG A 219 10.67 19.46 8.43
N TYR A 220 10.26 18.92 7.35
CA TYR A 220 9.86 17.52 7.22
C TYR A 220 11.07 16.57 7.22
N GLU A 221 12.23 17.03 6.78
CA GLU A 221 13.44 16.19 6.65
C GLU A 221 13.81 15.47 7.96
N ARG A 222 13.60 16.09 9.11
CA ARG A 222 13.95 15.47 10.41
C ARG A 222 12.98 14.36 10.79
N VAL A 223 11.68 14.59 10.68
CA VAL A 223 10.64 13.57 10.97
C VAL A 223 10.70 12.47 9.93
N ARG A 224 10.84 12.83 8.67
CA ARG A 224 10.96 11.92 7.54
C ARG A 224 12.15 10.99 7.68
N GLY A 225 13.33 11.48 8.08
CA GLY A 225 14.53 10.67 8.21
C GLY A 225 14.33 9.48 9.16
N ASP A 226 13.70 9.71 10.31
CA ASP A 226 13.38 8.66 11.27
C ASP A 226 12.33 7.68 10.76
N GLN A 227 11.26 8.16 10.15
CA GLN A 227 10.20 7.31 9.60
C GLN A 227 10.71 6.48 8.41
N ARG A 228 11.51 7.08 7.54
CA ARG A 228 12.15 6.38 6.43
C ARG A 228 13.05 5.25 6.93
N ARG A 229 13.90 5.52 7.94
CA ARG A 229 14.74 4.48 8.52
C ARG A 229 13.91 3.33 9.10
N ARG A 230 12.85 3.62 9.86
CA ARG A 230 11.93 2.61 10.41
C ARG A 230 11.29 1.75 9.32
N ALA A 231 10.84 2.38 8.24
CA ALA A 231 10.23 1.67 7.11
C ALA A 231 11.24 0.76 6.39
N GLU A 232 12.45 1.25 6.13
CA GLU A 232 13.51 0.48 5.48
C GLU A 232 14.00 -0.67 6.37
N GLU A 233 14.22 -0.46 7.66
CA GLU A 233 14.59 -1.52 8.61
C GLU A 233 13.51 -2.61 8.68
N ALA A 234 12.23 -2.22 8.74
CA ALA A 234 11.12 -3.15 8.72
C ALA A 234 11.07 -3.96 7.42
N TRP A 235 11.29 -3.30 6.28
CA TRP A 235 11.33 -3.96 4.97
C TRP A 235 12.48 -4.97 4.85
N VAL A 236 13.69 -4.57 5.23
CA VAL A 236 14.86 -5.46 5.19
C VAL A 236 14.64 -6.67 6.09
N THR A 237 14.10 -6.44 7.30
CA THR A 237 13.78 -7.50 8.26
C THR A 237 12.74 -8.48 7.71
N TRP A 238 11.64 -7.98 7.16
CA TRP A 238 10.60 -8.83 6.58
C TRP A 238 11.12 -9.64 5.40
N ARG A 239 11.77 -8.99 4.43
CA ARG A 239 12.33 -9.64 3.26
C ARG A 239 13.34 -10.74 3.62
N ALA A 240 14.18 -10.52 4.63
CA ALA A 240 15.16 -11.51 5.07
C ALA A 240 14.53 -12.70 5.83
N SER A 241 13.35 -12.51 6.43
CA SER A 241 12.67 -13.53 7.23
C SER A 241 11.59 -14.32 6.47
N ASP A 242 11.11 -13.80 5.33
CA ASP A 242 10.01 -14.41 4.57
C ASP A 242 10.48 -14.82 3.16
N PRO A 243 10.74 -16.12 2.92
CA PRO A 243 11.26 -16.61 1.64
C PRO A 243 10.30 -16.37 0.46
N VAL A 244 8.99 -16.23 0.73
CA VAL A 244 8.01 -15.90 -0.32
C VAL A 244 8.21 -14.48 -0.81
N VAL A 245 8.42 -13.53 0.11
CA VAL A 245 8.66 -12.12 -0.22
C VAL A 245 10.00 -11.95 -0.91
N GLU A 246 11.03 -12.67 -0.48
CA GLU A 246 12.33 -12.68 -1.16
C GLU A 246 12.21 -13.14 -2.62
N ALA A 247 11.50 -14.26 -2.87
CA ALA A 247 11.28 -14.77 -4.22
C ALA A 247 10.50 -13.81 -5.12
N LEU A 248 9.41 -13.20 -4.59
CA LEU A 248 8.59 -12.24 -5.34
C LEU A 248 9.38 -10.98 -5.72
N THR A 249 10.27 -10.51 -4.85
CA THR A 249 11.03 -9.28 -5.10
C THR A 249 12.28 -9.49 -5.96
N ALA A 250 12.85 -10.69 -5.99
CA ALA A 250 13.98 -11.04 -6.85
C ALA A 250 13.59 -11.03 -8.35
N THR A 251 12.37 -11.45 -8.68
CA THR A 251 11.84 -11.45 -10.06
C THR A 251 11.60 -10.06 -10.62
N THR A 252 11.30 -9.08 -9.77
CA THR A 252 10.97 -7.70 -10.20
C THR A 252 12.21 -6.85 -10.53
N THR A 253 13.41 -7.27 -10.09
CA THR A 253 14.68 -6.56 -10.35
C THR A 253 15.35 -6.97 -11.66
N SER A 254 14.81 -7.97 -12.37
CA SER A 254 15.42 -8.55 -13.59
C SER A 254 14.74 -8.08 -14.90
N THR A 255 13.78 -7.17 -14.81
CA THR A 255 13.06 -6.53 -15.94
C THR A 255 13.28 -5.03 -15.94
#